data_d4f0c58706784da07e58d2e489c176b2
#
_entry.id   d4f0c58706784da07e58d2e489c176b2
#
_cell.length_a   1.000
_cell.length_b   1.000
_cell.length_c   1.000
_cell.angle_alpha   90.00
_cell.angle_beta   90.00
_cell.angle_gamma   90.00
#
_symmetry.space_group_name_H-M   'P 1'
#
loop_
_entity.id
_entity.type
_entity.pdbx_description
1 polymer ?
#
loop_
_entity_poly.entity_id
_entity_poly.type
_entity_poly.pdbx_seq_one_letter_code
_entity_poly.pdbx_strand_id
1 'polypeptide(L)'
;RNTVRYADCIETLAKAPNRVFLEVGPGKALSALAQMSPAVQSGQVLSSLRHPDQDVMDDSYFFGVIGRLWACGVEADWEQIWGEARRNRLPLPGYAFQRSRYFIEPGKPAVEEDTAPARHENLADWGYRPAWRPRLADCALDVMLELDQEPHAWLIFEDETGHAARTADQLQAAGHRVVRVRAGDTYAQLSPTSYLLPPEQGRAAYGMLLGDLAEAALLPDRIAHFWLVTDAETYRPGSSFFDRNLEMGFHSLTALAQELANADLPGPAHISVFTTGAAQVRSEALLYPEKAMIAGPAGVIPRELPGLTCATIDIELPPKPQGLFAFRKPAEAPDITPRLLEDLMAEPANASAAWRGEKRFELTWRPQPLPEPETPPFKQGGHYLITGGYGGIGLSIAGYLMREYGAKVSLISREGLPPRNAWDRWLSSHSPANRTAQRIRAVMALETGGKGQVLPLAADVCNSGDLRTAREQAEAALG
;
A
#
# COMPACT_ATOMS: atom_id res chain seq x y z
N ARG A 1 -12.56 30.24 -3.72
CA ARG A 1 -12.68 29.19 -2.70
C ARG A 1 -11.27 28.88 -2.20
N ASN A 2 -11.03 28.98 -0.91
CA ASN A 2 -9.74 28.67 -0.31
C ASN A 2 -9.62 27.18 -0.05
N THR A 3 -8.38 26.67 -0.02
CA THR A 3 -8.08 25.26 0.34
C THR A 3 -8.50 25.02 1.78
N VAL A 4 -9.18 23.90 2.02
CA VAL A 4 -9.51 23.45 3.37
C VAL A 4 -8.26 22.88 4.01
N ARG A 5 -7.82 23.46 5.12
CA ARG A 5 -6.62 23.03 5.88
C ARG A 5 -7.02 22.02 6.95
N TYR A 6 -7.54 20.88 6.53
CA TYR A 6 -8.10 19.88 7.43
C TYR A 6 -7.05 19.28 8.37
N ALA A 7 -5.88 18.95 7.87
CA ALA A 7 -4.79 18.38 8.66
C ALA A 7 -4.37 19.33 9.82
N ASP A 8 -4.22 20.62 9.54
CA ASP A 8 -3.88 21.62 10.57
C ASP A 8 -4.96 21.76 11.63
N CYS A 9 -6.24 21.60 11.22
CA CYS A 9 -7.36 21.60 12.16
C CYS A 9 -7.30 20.39 13.09
N ILE A 10 -7.06 19.18 12.53
CA ILE A 10 -6.93 17.95 13.33
C ILE A 10 -5.75 18.04 14.29
N GLU A 11 -4.58 18.48 13.85
CA GLU A 11 -3.42 18.67 14.73
C GLU A 11 -3.72 19.66 15.87
N THR A 12 -4.43 20.74 15.56
CA THR A 12 -4.81 21.74 16.58
C THR A 12 -5.76 21.16 17.60
N LEU A 13 -6.74 20.38 17.16
CA LEU A 13 -7.73 19.76 18.04
C LEU A 13 -7.10 18.62 18.87
N ALA A 14 -6.17 17.87 18.30
CA ALA A 14 -5.49 16.76 18.97
C ALA A 14 -4.54 17.20 20.12
N LYS A 15 -4.19 18.49 20.18
CA LYS A 15 -3.41 19.03 21.32
C LYS A 15 -4.13 18.93 22.66
N ALA A 16 -5.47 18.84 22.66
CA ALA A 16 -6.23 18.62 23.88
C ALA A 16 -6.24 17.10 24.19
N PRO A 17 -5.86 16.68 25.41
CA PRO A 17 -5.85 15.27 25.79
C PRO A 17 -7.26 14.67 25.77
N ASN A 18 -7.34 13.36 25.51
CA ASN A 18 -8.58 12.58 25.57
C ASN A 18 -9.70 13.07 24.63
N ARG A 19 -9.35 13.63 23.47
CA ARG A 19 -10.34 14.11 22.53
C ARG A 19 -10.82 12.98 21.62
N VAL A 20 -12.14 12.89 21.46
CA VAL A 20 -12.79 12.00 20.50
C VAL A 20 -13.22 12.81 19.28
N PHE A 21 -12.98 12.27 18.09
CA PHE A 21 -13.38 12.85 16.82
C PHE A 21 -14.58 12.09 16.29
N LEU A 22 -15.69 12.78 16.08
CA LEU A 22 -16.91 12.21 15.54
C LEU A 22 -17.21 12.85 14.18
N GLU A 23 -17.16 12.07 13.12
CA GLU A 23 -17.64 12.49 11.80
C GLU A 23 -19.16 12.43 11.78
N VAL A 24 -19.80 13.57 11.55
CA VAL A 24 -21.27 13.68 11.47
C VAL A 24 -21.67 13.73 10.00
N GLY A 25 -22.08 12.59 9.47
CA GLY A 25 -22.44 12.44 8.06
C GLY A 25 -22.30 11.00 7.57
N PRO A 26 -22.80 10.71 6.35
CA PRO A 26 -22.66 9.39 5.75
C PRO A 26 -21.23 9.17 5.26
N GLY A 27 -20.67 7.99 5.54
CA GLY A 27 -19.33 7.61 5.12
C GLY A 27 -18.26 7.85 6.18
N LYS A 28 -17.00 7.57 5.81
CA LYS A 28 -15.82 7.58 6.71
C LYS A 28 -14.65 8.42 6.14
N ALA A 29 -14.89 9.32 5.19
CA ALA A 29 -13.83 10.03 4.48
C ALA A 29 -13.02 10.97 5.40
N LEU A 30 -13.71 11.76 6.24
CA LEU A 30 -13.05 12.64 7.19
C LEU A 30 -12.42 11.87 8.35
N SER A 31 -13.05 10.78 8.77
CA SER A 31 -12.52 9.85 9.77
C SER A 31 -11.19 9.24 9.31
N ALA A 32 -11.12 8.75 8.08
CA ALA A 32 -9.89 8.21 7.51
C ALA A 32 -8.77 9.27 7.46
N LEU A 33 -9.08 10.48 7.02
CA LEU A 33 -8.11 11.59 7.02
C LEU A 33 -7.65 12.00 8.42
N ALA A 34 -8.54 11.96 9.42
CA ALA A 34 -8.18 12.26 10.80
C ALA A 34 -7.25 11.20 11.40
N GLN A 35 -7.46 9.92 11.07
CA GLN A 35 -6.61 8.81 11.50
C GLN A 35 -5.19 8.84 10.91
N MET A 36 -4.97 9.56 9.80
CA MET A 36 -3.63 9.75 9.24
C MET A 36 -2.74 10.69 10.09
N SER A 37 -3.31 11.42 11.03
CA SER A 37 -2.54 12.28 11.93
C SER A 37 -1.88 11.45 13.03
N PRO A 38 -0.54 11.53 13.20
CA PRO A 38 0.16 10.79 14.26
C PRO A 38 -0.25 11.19 15.67
N ALA A 39 -0.93 12.33 15.82
CA ALA A 39 -1.44 12.83 17.11
C ALA A 39 -2.82 12.24 17.48
N VAL A 40 -3.42 11.41 16.64
CA VAL A 40 -4.77 10.85 16.80
C VAL A 40 -4.71 9.33 16.88
N GLN A 41 -5.24 8.74 17.93
CA GLN A 41 -5.36 7.29 18.03
C GLN A 41 -6.59 6.81 17.24
N SER A 42 -6.47 5.71 16.53
CA SER A 42 -7.55 5.16 15.68
C SER A 42 -8.86 4.92 16.46
N GLY A 43 -8.79 4.42 17.68
CA GLY A 43 -9.94 4.21 18.54
C GLY A 43 -10.68 5.48 18.99
N GLN A 44 -10.11 6.66 18.76
CA GLN A 44 -10.72 7.95 19.09
C GLN A 44 -11.48 8.59 17.93
N VAL A 45 -11.51 7.94 16.76
CA VAL A 45 -12.17 8.47 15.56
C VAL A 45 -13.36 7.60 15.19
N LEU A 46 -14.52 8.20 15.17
CA LEU A 46 -15.80 7.52 14.96
C LEU A 46 -16.62 8.21 13.86
N SER A 47 -17.46 7.46 13.16
CA SER A 47 -18.44 7.98 12.19
C SER A 47 -19.85 7.79 12.72
N SER A 48 -20.66 8.84 12.70
CA SER A 48 -22.02 8.81 13.27
C SER A 48 -23.04 8.07 12.40
N LEU A 49 -22.83 8.03 11.10
CA LEU A 49 -23.74 7.41 10.15
C LEU A 49 -23.00 6.36 9.31
N ARG A 50 -23.72 5.31 8.92
CA ARG A 50 -23.20 4.31 7.99
C ARG A 50 -22.98 4.89 6.60
N HIS A 51 -22.16 4.22 5.80
CA HIS A 51 -22.09 4.51 4.37
C HIS A 51 -23.40 4.06 3.69
N PRO A 52 -23.90 4.78 2.66
CA PRO A 52 -25.12 4.39 1.96
C PRO A 52 -25.15 2.96 1.42
N ASP A 53 -23.98 2.43 1.07
CA ASP A 53 -23.79 1.07 0.53
C ASP A 53 -23.70 -0.03 1.61
N GLN A 54 -23.71 0.34 2.90
CA GLN A 54 -23.72 -0.64 3.99
C GLN A 54 -25.16 -1.08 4.28
N ASP A 55 -25.41 -2.38 4.17
CA ASP A 55 -26.73 -2.98 4.47
C ASP A 55 -26.88 -3.30 5.96
N VAL A 56 -26.88 -2.25 6.76
CA VAL A 56 -27.09 -2.28 8.23
C VAL A 56 -28.22 -1.32 8.55
N MET A 57 -29.12 -1.69 9.45
CA MET A 57 -30.16 -0.78 9.92
C MET A 57 -29.54 0.45 10.58
N ASP A 58 -30.04 1.64 10.24
CA ASP A 58 -29.52 2.92 10.76
C ASP A 58 -29.50 2.97 12.28
N ASP A 59 -30.56 2.46 12.92
CA ASP A 59 -30.67 2.40 14.37
C ASP A 59 -29.58 1.53 15.01
N SER A 60 -29.33 0.34 14.44
CA SER A 60 -28.31 -0.58 14.94
C SER A 60 -26.93 0.01 14.82
N TYR A 61 -26.63 0.65 13.68
CA TYR A 61 -25.36 1.35 13.47
C TYR A 61 -25.20 2.49 14.49
N PHE A 62 -26.22 3.33 14.66
CA PHE A 62 -26.19 4.48 15.53
C PHE A 62 -26.01 4.08 17.00
N PHE A 63 -26.72 3.05 17.48
CA PHE A 63 -26.53 2.52 18.84
C PHE A 63 -25.11 1.96 19.04
N GLY A 64 -24.55 1.31 18.03
CA GLY A 64 -23.14 0.88 18.04
C GLY A 64 -22.17 2.05 18.18
N VAL A 65 -22.44 3.18 17.51
CA VAL A 65 -21.63 4.41 17.65
C VAL A 65 -21.75 5.00 19.06
N ILE A 66 -22.95 5.06 19.65
CA ILE A 66 -23.15 5.52 21.03
C ILE A 66 -22.33 4.65 22.00
N GLY A 67 -22.36 3.33 21.83
CA GLY A 67 -21.58 2.42 22.66
C GLY A 67 -20.08 2.65 22.55
N ARG A 68 -19.57 2.91 21.34
CA ARG A 68 -18.15 3.26 21.12
C ARG A 68 -17.78 4.62 21.73
N LEU A 69 -18.65 5.63 21.62
CA LEU A 69 -18.45 6.93 22.27
C LEU A 69 -18.35 6.77 23.79
N TRP A 70 -19.25 5.99 24.36
CA TRP A 70 -19.22 5.67 25.79
C TRP A 70 -17.94 4.94 26.19
N ALA A 71 -17.48 3.97 25.40
CA ALA A 71 -16.21 3.28 25.62
C ALA A 71 -14.99 4.22 25.54
N CYS A 72 -15.08 5.31 24.79
CA CYS A 72 -14.08 6.37 24.75
C CYS A 72 -14.21 7.37 25.93
N GLY A 73 -15.13 7.14 26.87
CA GLY A 73 -15.33 8.00 28.02
C GLY A 73 -16.27 9.19 27.78
N VAL A 74 -16.99 9.22 26.66
CA VAL A 74 -18.04 10.23 26.44
C VAL A 74 -19.26 9.87 27.23
N GLU A 75 -19.76 10.81 28.00
CA GLU A 75 -21.01 10.62 28.78
C GLU A 75 -22.19 10.48 27.80
N ALA A 76 -22.96 9.41 27.97
CA ALA A 76 -24.20 9.17 27.23
C ALA A 76 -25.37 9.23 28.21
N ASP A 77 -26.41 9.94 27.83
CA ASP A 77 -27.67 9.97 28.59
C ASP A 77 -28.50 8.72 28.28
N TRP A 78 -28.23 7.67 29.03
CA TRP A 78 -28.90 6.39 28.88
C TRP A 78 -30.41 6.44 29.18
N GLU A 79 -30.85 7.38 30.02
CA GLU A 79 -32.28 7.55 30.33
C GLU A 79 -33.03 8.06 29.11
N GLN A 80 -32.46 9.01 28.36
CA GLN A 80 -33.03 9.46 27.08
C GLN A 80 -33.00 8.37 26.02
N ILE A 81 -31.95 7.58 25.96
CA ILE A 81 -31.78 6.50 24.94
C ILE A 81 -32.77 5.38 25.20
N TRP A 82 -33.01 5.00 26.48
CA TRP A 82 -33.87 3.88 26.82
C TRP A 82 -35.32 4.29 27.01
N GLY A 83 -35.60 5.57 27.18
CA GLY A 83 -36.93 6.10 27.47
C GLY A 83 -37.52 5.44 28.71
N GLU A 84 -38.80 5.07 28.64
CA GLU A 84 -39.52 4.43 29.76
C GLU A 84 -39.18 2.92 29.93
N ALA A 85 -38.31 2.34 29.09
CA ALA A 85 -37.98 0.92 29.15
C ALA A 85 -37.16 0.57 30.42
N ARG A 86 -37.74 -0.22 31.31
CA ARG A 86 -37.04 -0.71 32.49
C ARG A 86 -36.06 -1.80 32.11
N ARG A 87 -34.76 -1.58 32.35
CA ARG A 87 -33.69 -2.52 32.07
C ARG A 87 -33.18 -3.19 33.32
N ASN A 88 -32.90 -4.49 33.24
CA ASN A 88 -32.28 -5.27 34.31
C ASN A 88 -30.77 -5.26 34.19
N ARG A 89 -30.06 -5.19 35.31
CA ARG A 89 -28.59 -5.37 35.33
C ARG A 89 -28.28 -6.86 35.21
N LEU A 90 -27.35 -7.19 34.30
CA LEU A 90 -26.84 -8.52 34.17
C LEU A 90 -25.39 -8.56 34.70
N PRO A 91 -24.98 -9.64 35.39
CA PRO A 91 -23.60 -9.83 35.76
C PRO A 91 -22.77 -10.10 34.51
N LEU A 92 -21.72 -9.32 34.30
CA LEU A 92 -20.76 -9.53 33.23
C LEU A 92 -19.55 -10.36 33.73
N PRO A 93 -18.84 -11.08 32.86
CA PRO A 93 -17.57 -11.67 33.22
C PRO A 93 -16.61 -10.62 33.79
N GLY A 94 -15.79 -11.02 34.75
CA GLY A 94 -14.77 -10.14 35.33
C GLY A 94 -13.68 -9.76 34.27
N TYR A 95 -12.80 -8.85 34.66
CA TYR A 95 -11.70 -8.41 33.80
C TYR A 95 -10.79 -9.59 33.40
N ALA A 96 -10.60 -9.77 32.10
CA ALA A 96 -9.64 -10.72 31.56
C ALA A 96 -8.24 -10.11 31.64
N PHE A 97 -7.47 -10.48 32.65
CA PHE A 97 -6.10 -9.99 32.76
C PHE A 97 -5.23 -10.49 31.61
N GLN A 98 -4.66 -9.56 30.87
CA GLN A 98 -3.60 -9.86 29.90
C GLN A 98 -2.33 -10.20 30.66
N ARG A 99 -1.96 -11.47 30.66
CA ARG A 99 -0.73 -11.94 31.30
C ARG A 99 0.43 -11.74 30.35
N SER A 100 1.27 -10.73 30.61
CA SER A 100 2.55 -10.55 29.94
C SER A 100 3.67 -11.09 30.82
N ARG A 101 4.67 -11.72 30.21
CA ARG A 101 5.86 -12.20 30.92
C ARG A 101 6.78 -11.02 31.15
N TYR A 102 6.82 -10.47 32.35
CA TYR A 102 7.75 -9.40 32.74
C TYR A 102 9.05 -10.00 33.29
N PHE A 103 9.78 -10.70 32.44
CA PHE A 103 11.09 -11.24 32.79
C PHE A 103 12.15 -10.49 31.98
N ILE A 104 13.09 -9.86 32.66
CA ILE A 104 14.27 -9.25 32.01
C ILE A 104 15.24 -10.40 31.69
N GLU A 105 15.37 -10.75 30.41
CA GLU A 105 16.35 -11.71 29.95
C GLU A 105 17.76 -11.06 30.06
N PRO A 106 18.70 -11.64 30.79
CA PRO A 106 20.06 -11.10 30.87
C PRO A 106 20.72 -11.11 29.48
N GLY A 107 21.28 -10.00 29.07
CA GLY A 107 22.05 -9.87 27.83
C GLY A 107 21.31 -9.36 26.62
N LYS A 108 20.01 -9.04 26.69
CA LYS A 108 19.38 -8.24 25.65
C LYS A 108 19.78 -6.78 25.84
N PRO A 109 20.29 -6.10 24.78
CA PRO A 109 20.54 -4.66 24.87
C PRO A 109 19.23 -3.95 25.22
N ALA A 110 19.29 -2.88 26.01
CA ALA A 110 18.16 -1.99 26.21
C ALA A 110 17.59 -1.63 24.83
N VAL A 111 16.25 -1.62 24.72
CA VAL A 111 15.58 -1.15 23.52
C VAL A 111 16.19 0.20 23.17
N GLU A 112 16.83 0.31 22.00
CA GLU A 112 17.29 1.60 21.50
C GLU A 112 16.09 2.54 21.56
N GLU A 113 16.24 3.64 22.28
CA GLU A 113 15.26 4.71 22.27
C GLU A 113 14.99 5.04 20.79
N ASP A 114 13.73 5.07 20.41
CA ASP A 114 13.26 5.40 19.07
C ASP A 114 13.68 6.86 18.78
N THR A 115 14.96 7.03 18.42
CA THR A 115 15.45 8.33 18.01
C THR A 115 14.81 8.63 16.68
N ALA A 116 14.00 9.70 16.65
CA ALA A 116 13.39 10.21 15.42
C ALA A 116 14.43 10.21 14.28
N PRO A 117 14.08 9.74 13.08
CA PRO A 117 15.05 9.62 11.99
C PRO A 117 15.74 10.96 11.74
N ALA A 118 17.05 10.99 11.96
CA ALA A 118 17.84 12.18 11.68
C ALA A 118 18.14 12.26 10.19
N ARG A 119 17.97 13.45 9.61
CA ARG A 119 18.35 13.69 8.22
C ARG A 119 19.89 13.69 8.10
N HIS A 120 20.42 12.87 7.22
CA HIS A 120 21.84 12.92 6.87
C HIS A 120 22.18 14.26 6.20
N GLU A 121 23.21 14.96 6.70
CA GLU A 121 23.63 16.26 6.16
C GLU A 121 24.26 16.10 4.77
N ASN A 122 25.06 15.04 4.58
CA ASN A 122 25.72 14.76 3.32
C ASN A 122 24.79 14.00 2.37
N LEU A 123 24.46 14.59 1.22
CA LEU A 123 23.64 13.98 0.18
C LEU A 123 24.23 12.67 -0.37
N ALA A 124 25.57 12.51 -0.37
CA ALA A 124 26.22 11.29 -0.81
C ALA A 124 25.78 10.07 0.02
N ASP A 125 25.41 10.27 1.29
CA ASP A 125 25.00 9.21 2.21
C ASP A 125 23.51 8.86 2.10
N TRP A 126 22.77 9.48 1.18
CA TRP A 126 21.34 9.22 0.97
C TRP A 126 21.07 7.99 0.10
N GLY A 127 22.11 7.44 -0.50
CA GLY A 127 22.00 6.25 -1.33
C GLY A 127 21.73 5.00 -0.49
N TYR A 128 20.68 4.23 -0.85
CA TYR A 128 20.39 2.91 -0.30
C TYR A 128 20.10 1.96 -1.46
N ARG A 129 20.49 0.71 -1.29
CA ARG A 129 20.13 -0.36 -2.22
C ARG A 129 19.35 -1.48 -1.54
N PRO A 130 18.40 -2.12 -2.21
CA PRO A 130 17.78 -3.32 -1.72
C PRO A 130 18.83 -4.45 -1.62
N ALA A 131 18.74 -5.24 -0.58
CA ALA A 131 19.62 -6.38 -0.36
C ALA A 131 18.86 -7.50 0.36
N TRP A 132 19.00 -8.71 -0.14
CA TRP A 132 18.44 -9.89 0.50
C TRP A 132 19.40 -10.41 1.57
N ARG A 133 18.89 -10.61 2.77
CA ARG A 133 19.63 -11.21 3.90
C ARG A 133 19.02 -12.56 4.22
N PRO A 134 19.82 -13.64 4.28
CA PRO A 134 19.32 -14.93 4.75
C PRO A 134 18.95 -14.80 6.24
N ARG A 135 17.80 -15.37 6.61
CA ARG A 135 17.42 -15.52 8.02
C ARG A 135 18.30 -16.60 8.64
N LEU A 136 18.68 -16.43 9.90
CA LEU A 136 19.41 -17.43 10.66
C LEU A 136 18.49 -18.61 10.97
N ALA A 137 19.04 -19.82 11.00
CA ALA A 137 18.27 -21.05 11.20
C ALA A 137 17.61 -21.13 12.58
N ASP A 138 18.25 -20.57 13.61
CA ASP A 138 17.74 -20.47 14.98
C ASP A 138 16.57 -19.48 15.16
N CYS A 139 16.30 -18.67 14.13
CA CYS A 139 15.15 -17.78 14.07
C CYS A 139 13.96 -18.41 13.32
N ALA A 140 14.03 -19.69 12.96
CA ALA A 140 12.89 -20.39 12.33
C ALA A 140 11.78 -20.61 13.36
N LEU A 141 10.54 -20.43 12.91
CA LEU A 141 9.35 -20.63 13.74
C LEU A 141 9.09 -22.13 13.92
N ASP A 142 8.73 -22.55 15.12
CA ASP A 142 8.17 -23.87 15.33
C ASP A 142 6.68 -23.90 14.93
N VAL A 143 6.44 -24.26 13.68
CA VAL A 143 5.09 -24.26 13.09
C VAL A 143 4.11 -25.12 13.87
N MET A 144 4.55 -26.26 14.43
CA MET A 144 3.65 -27.16 15.16
C MET A 144 3.18 -26.54 16.48
N LEU A 145 4.06 -25.80 17.14
CA LEU A 145 3.74 -25.09 18.37
C LEU A 145 2.77 -23.92 18.10
N GLU A 146 2.97 -23.21 17.00
CA GLU A 146 2.13 -22.07 16.65
C GLU A 146 0.73 -22.50 16.15
N LEU A 147 0.62 -23.63 15.46
CA LEU A 147 -0.67 -24.18 15.03
C LEU A 147 -1.56 -24.61 16.20
N ASP A 148 -0.98 -24.93 17.36
CA ASP A 148 -1.72 -25.33 18.57
C ASP A 148 -2.20 -24.11 19.42
N GLN A 149 -1.93 -22.87 18.98
CA GLN A 149 -2.36 -21.65 19.67
C GLN A 149 -3.82 -21.27 19.35
N GLU A 150 -4.22 -20.05 19.71
CA GLU A 150 -5.59 -19.58 19.51
C GLU A 150 -6.01 -19.62 18.01
N PRO A 151 -7.20 -20.18 17.71
CA PRO A 151 -7.65 -20.30 16.33
C PRO A 151 -7.89 -18.96 15.65
N HIS A 152 -7.30 -18.75 14.48
CA HIS A 152 -7.53 -17.61 13.61
C HIS A 152 -8.68 -17.82 12.62
N ALA A 153 -9.21 -16.73 12.08
CA ALA A 153 -10.12 -16.73 10.93
C ALA A 153 -9.35 -16.40 9.65
N TRP A 154 -9.20 -17.39 8.80
CA TRP A 154 -8.43 -17.33 7.56
C TRP A 154 -9.32 -17.07 6.35
N LEU A 155 -8.92 -16.16 5.47
CA LEU A 155 -9.42 -16.01 4.12
C LEU A 155 -8.31 -16.39 3.13
N ILE A 156 -8.46 -17.46 2.38
CA ILE A 156 -7.41 -18.00 1.51
C ILE A 156 -7.84 -17.94 0.06
N PHE A 157 -7.10 -17.14 -0.73
CA PHE A 157 -7.24 -17.08 -2.19
C PHE A 157 -6.38 -18.16 -2.83
N GLU A 158 -7.03 -19.25 -3.29
CA GLU A 158 -6.37 -20.48 -3.73
C GLU A 158 -5.78 -20.37 -5.13
N ASP A 159 -4.51 -20.79 -5.26
CA ASP A 159 -3.80 -20.95 -6.53
C ASP A 159 -4.25 -22.21 -7.31
N GLU A 160 -3.97 -22.26 -8.60
CA GLU A 160 -4.26 -23.40 -9.46
C GLU A 160 -3.27 -24.58 -9.26
N THR A 161 -2.12 -24.35 -8.61
CA THR A 161 -1.10 -25.39 -8.38
C THR A 161 -1.37 -26.24 -7.13
N GLY A 162 -2.34 -25.80 -6.31
CA GLY A 162 -2.83 -26.54 -5.13
C GLY A 162 -1.99 -26.36 -3.87
N HIS A 163 -1.05 -25.42 -3.83
CA HIS A 163 -0.27 -25.15 -2.62
C HIS A 163 -1.15 -24.52 -1.54
N ALA A 164 -1.97 -23.53 -1.89
CA ALA A 164 -2.91 -22.91 -0.97
C ALA A 164 -3.93 -23.93 -0.42
N ALA A 165 -4.44 -24.84 -1.26
CA ALA A 165 -5.40 -25.85 -0.83
C ALA A 165 -4.80 -26.78 0.25
N ARG A 166 -3.57 -27.29 0.05
CA ARG A 166 -2.88 -28.11 1.05
C ARG A 166 -2.62 -27.34 2.35
N THR A 167 -2.24 -26.08 2.25
CA THR A 167 -2.02 -25.20 3.41
C THR A 167 -3.34 -24.97 4.16
N ALA A 168 -4.43 -24.70 3.44
CA ALA A 168 -5.77 -24.56 4.00
C ALA A 168 -6.24 -25.81 4.73
N ASP A 169 -5.96 -27.02 4.16
CA ASP A 169 -6.30 -28.30 4.80
C ASP A 169 -5.57 -28.46 6.14
N GLN A 170 -4.30 -28.09 6.23
CA GLN A 170 -3.53 -28.20 7.47
C GLN A 170 -4.00 -27.18 8.53
N LEU A 171 -4.27 -25.93 8.14
CA LEU A 171 -4.86 -24.93 9.04
C LEU A 171 -6.22 -25.39 9.57
N GLN A 172 -7.06 -25.95 8.70
CA GLN A 172 -8.37 -26.46 9.11
C GLN A 172 -8.25 -27.66 10.03
N ALA A 173 -7.30 -28.57 9.78
CA ALA A 173 -7.03 -29.71 10.64
C ALA A 173 -6.52 -29.31 12.03
N ALA A 174 -5.81 -28.17 12.13
CA ALA A 174 -5.37 -27.56 13.37
C ALA A 174 -6.47 -26.76 14.11
N GLY A 175 -7.70 -26.72 13.57
CA GLY A 175 -8.85 -26.10 14.24
C GLY A 175 -9.08 -24.62 13.87
N HIS A 176 -8.33 -24.06 12.94
CA HIS A 176 -8.60 -22.72 12.44
C HIS A 176 -9.87 -22.65 11.58
N ARG A 177 -10.53 -21.50 11.55
CA ARG A 177 -11.66 -21.24 10.64
C ARG A 177 -11.11 -20.81 9.29
N VAL A 178 -11.41 -21.56 8.24
CA VAL A 178 -10.83 -21.31 6.91
C VAL A 178 -11.92 -21.09 5.88
N VAL A 179 -11.92 -19.92 5.26
CA VAL A 179 -12.72 -19.61 4.06
C VAL A 179 -11.82 -19.65 2.84
N ARG A 180 -12.25 -20.33 1.79
CA ARG A 180 -11.50 -20.55 0.55
C ARG A 180 -12.13 -19.79 -0.61
N VAL A 181 -11.33 -19.07 -1.37
CA VAL A 181 -11.75 -18.29 -2.54
C VAL A 181 -10.95 -18.75 -3.75
N ARG A 182 -11.63 -19.17 -4.78
CA ARG A 182 -11.05 -19.49 -6.09
C ARG A 182 -11.44 -18.43 -7.12
N ALA A 183 -10.53 -18.12 -8.01
CA ALA A 183 -10.85 -17.27 -9.14
C ALA A 183 -11.86 -17.98 -10.08
N GLY A 184 -12.85 -17.25 -10.55
CA GLY A 184 -13.88 -17.73 -11.46
C GLY A 184 -14.44 -16.61 -12.31
N ASP A 185 -15.35 -16.93 -13.24
CA ASP A 185 -15.92 -15.94 -14.14
C ASP A 185 -17.16 -15.24 -13.54
N THR A 186 -17.72 -15.81 -12.47
CA THR A 186 -18.90 -15.24 -11.79
C THR A 186 -18.73 -15.41 -10.27
N TYR A 187 -19.29 -14.47 -9.52
CA TYR A 187 -19.38 -14.60 -8.08
C TYR A 187 -20.38 -15.72 -7.70
N ALA A 188 -19.95 -16.64 -6.87
CA ALA A 188 -20.82 -17.70 -6.36
C ALA A 188 -20.32 -18.25 -5.01
N GLN A 189 -21.24 -18.41 -4.07
CA GLN A 189 -21.00 -19.18 -2.85
C GLN A 189 -21.23 -20.67 -3.14
N LEU A 190 -20.18 -21.48 -3.08
CA LEU A 190 -20.25 -22.92 -3.33
C LEU A 190 -20.61 -23.72 -2.06
N SER A 191 -20.20 -23.20 -0.91
CA SER A 191 -20.52 -23.72 0.41
C SER A 191 -20.39 -22.57 1.44
N PRO A 192 -20.77 -22.77 2.70
CA PRO A 192 -20.62 -21.72 3.72
C PRO A 192 -19.19 -21.15 3.86
N THR A 193 -18.18 -21.91 3.43
CA THR A 193 -16.76 -21.52 3.54
C THR A 193 -16.01 -21.60 2.22
N SER A 194 -16.70 -21.65 1.07
CA SER A 194 -16.04 -21.74 -0.25
C SER A 194 -16.75 -20.87 -1.28
N TYR A 195 -15.97 -20.04 -1.98
CA TYR A 195 -16.46 -19.06 -2.92
C TYR A 195 -15.73 -19.10 -4.27
N LEU A 196 -16.42 -18.70 -5.33
CA LEU A 196 -15.83 -18.25 -6.59
C LEU A 196 -15.90 -16.73 -6.66
N LEU A 197 -14.83 -16.08 -7.09
CA LEU A 197 -14.75 -14.64 -7.19
C LEU A 197 -14.15 -14.25 -8.55
N PRO A 198 -14.82 -13.40 -9.34
CA PRO A 198 -14.30 -12.85 -10.58
C PRO A 198 -13.39 -11.63 -10.30
N PRO A 199 -12.06 -11.76 -10.44
CA PRO A 199 -11.14 -10.67 -10.11
C PRO A 199 -11.35 -9.44 -10.99
N GLU A 200 -11.77 -9.60 -12.23
CA GLU A 200 -12.05 -8.54 -13.19
C GLU A 200 -13.25 -7.64 -12.82
N GLN A 201 -14.14 -8.07 -11.95
CA GLN A 201 -15.23 -7.23 -11.43
C GLN A 201 -14.75 -6.23 -10.36
N GLY A 202 -13.49 -6.30 -9.96
CA GLY A 202 -12.88 -5.37 -9.02
C GLY A 202 -13.63 -5.30 -7.70
N ARG A 203 -13.73 -4.13 -7.11
CA ARG A 203 -14.26 -3.89 -5.75
C ARG A 203 -15.63 -4.52 -5.48
N ALA A 204 -16.52 -4.54 -6.47
CA ALA A 204 -17.88 -5.06 -6.28
C ALA A 204 -17.87 -6.54 -5.83
N ALA A 205 -17.04 -7.38 -6.45
CA ALA A 205 -16.95 -8.79 -6.09
C ALA A 205 -16.37 -9.01 -4.67
N TYR A 206 -15.37 -8.21 -4.29
CA TYR A 206 -14.79 -8.29 -2.93
C TYR A 206 -15.74 -7.75 -1.87
N GLY A 207 -16.52 -6.73 -2.20
CA GLY A 207 -17.58 -6.21 -1.32
C GLY A 207 -18.67 -7.24 -1.05
N MET A 208 -19.12 -7.97 -2.08
CA MET A 208 -20.05 -9.10 -1.90
C MET A 208 -19.46 -10.18 -0.99
N LEU A 209 -18.21 -10.59 -1.24
CA LEU A 209 -17.52 -11.60 -0.42
C LEU A 209 -17.47 -11.18 1.06
N LEU A 210 -17.00 -9.97 1.35
CA LEU A 210 -16.89 -9.51 2.74
C LEU A 210 -18.25 -9.28 3.38
N GLY A 211 -19.28 -8.92 2.62
CA GLY A 211 -20.66 -8.86 3.08
C GLY A 211 -21.16 -10.24 3.55
N ASP A 212 -21.03 -11.27 2.70
CA ASP A 212 -21.42 -12.63 3.05
C ASP A 212 -20.64 -13.14 4.28
N LEU A 213 -19.33 -12.83 4.36
CA LEU A 213 -18.51 -13.22 5.52
C LEU A 213 -18.91 -12.49 6.80
N ALA A 214 -19.33 -11.21 6.70
CA ALA A 214 -19.83 -10.46 7.84
C ALA A 214 -21.14 -11.05 8.37
N GLU A 215 -22.08 -11.37 7.47
CA GLU A 215 -23.34 -12.02 7.84
C GLU A 215 -23.14 -13.39 8.50
N ALA A 216 -22.13 -14.14 8.03
CA ALA A 216 -21.77 -15.46 8.58
C ALA A 216 -20.90 -15.39 9.85
N ALA A 217 -20.49 -14.20 10.31
CA ALA A 217 -19.51 -13.99 11.40
C ALA A 217 -18.15 -14.69 11.11
N LEU A 218 -17.71 -14.65 9.85
CA LEU A 218 -16.47 -15.25 9.34
C LEU A 218 -15.48 -14.22 8.81
N LEU A 219 -15.59 -12.94 9.21
CA LEU A 219 -14.60 -11.92 8.83
C LEU A 219 -13.20 -12.35 9.27
N PRO A 220 -12.19 -12.22 8.37
CA PRO A 220 -10.86 -12.73 8.63
C PRO A 220 -10.02 -11.77 9.47
N ASP A 221 -9.14 -12.32 10.30
CA ASP A 221 -7.99 -11.64 10.89
C ASP A 221 -6.67 -12.00 10.17
N ARG A 222 -6.67 -13.08 9.38
CA ARG A 222 -5.56 -13.55 8.56
C ARG A 222 -6.00 -13.77 7.12
N ILE A 223 -5.28 -13.22 6.17
CA ILE A 223 -5.54 -13.38 4.74
C ILE A 223 -4.30 -13.95 4.06
N ALA A 224 -4.47 -15.03 3.29
CA ALA A 224 -3.41 -15.63 2.50
C ALA A 224 -3.79 -15.56 1.02
N HIS A 225 -3.01 -14.83 0.23
CA HIS A 225 -3.30 -14.57 -1.17
C HIS A 225 -2.29 -15.30 -2.06
N PHE A 226 -2.72 -16.38 -2.73
CA PHE A 226 -1.86 -17.24 -3.55
C PHE A 226 -2.08 -17.11 -5.05
N TRP A 227 -2.92 -16.22 -5.52
CA TRP A 227 -3.26 -16.13 -6.95
C TRP A 227 -2.08 -15.81 -7.87
N LEU A 228 -0.97 -15.29 -7.34
CA LEU A 228 0.28 -15.07 -8.08
C LEU A 228 1.26 -16.27 -7.99
N VAL A 229 0.85 -17.37 -7.36
CA VAL A 229 1.62 -18.63 -7.36
C VAL A 229 1.24 -19.41 -8.62
N THR A 230 2.10 -19.37 -9.62
CA THR A 230 1.90 -20.08 -10.90
C THR A 230 3.16 -20.87 -11.26
N ASP A 231 3.00 -22.03 -11.84
CA ASP A 231 4.11 -22.90 -12.28
C ASP A 231 4.34 -22.87 -13.80
N ALA A 232 3.47 -22.20 -14.53
CA ALA A 232 3.56 -21.97 -15.98
C ALA A 232 2.74 -20.74 -16.35
N GLU A 233 3.02 -20.19 -17.54
CA GLU A 233 2.18 -19.16 -18.13
C GLU A 233 0.81 -19.73 -18.48
N THR A 234 -0.23 -19.03 -18.08
CA THR A 234 -1.63 -19.40 -18.36
C THR A 234 -2.26 -18.31 -19.22
N TYR A 235 -3.05 -18.74 -20.22
CA TYR A 235 -3.68 -17.84 -21.17
C TYR A 235 -5.20 -18.01 -21.11
N ARG A 236 -5.90 -16.88 -21.13
CA ARG A 236 -7.34 -16.83 -21.37
C ARG A 236 -7.62 -16.15 -22.70
N PRO A 237 -8.70 -16.51 -23.42
CA PRO A 237 -9.10 -15.80 -24.61
C PRO A 237 -9.27 -14.30 -24.33
N GLY A 238 -8.56 -13.44 -25.06
CA GLY A 238 -8.63 -11.99 -24.92
C GLY A 238 -7.79 -11.35 -23.81
N SER A 239 -7.01 -12.15 -23.05
CA SER A 239 -6.11 -11.63 -22.01
C SER A 239 -4.72 -12.22 -22.16
N SER A 240 -3.69 -11.38 -22.00
CA SER A 240 -2.30 -11.83 -21.91
C SER A 240 -1.96 -12.35 -20.51
N PHE A 241 -0.86 -13.09 -20.39
CA PHE A 241 -0.37 -13.50 -19.06
C PHE A 241 -0.01 -12.29 -18.18
N PHE A 242 0.49 -11.23 -18.79
CA PHE A 242 0.73 -9.94 -18.14
C PHE A 242 -0.56 -9.35 -17.53
N ASP A 243 -1.62 -9.21 -18.34
CA ASP A 243 -2.91 -8.66 -17.87
C ASP A 243 -3.49 -9.52 -16.75
N ARG A 244 -3.40 -10.85 -16.90
CA ARG A 244 -3.86 -11.77 -15.87
C ARG A 244 -3.10 -11.60 -14.53
N ASN A 245 -1.77 -11.44 -14.58
CA ASN A 245 -0.99 -11.19 -13.35
C ASN A 245 -1.35 -9.84 -12.72
N LEU A 246 -1.70 -8.83 -13.51
CA LEU A 246 -2.21 -7.56 -12.97
C LEU A 246 -3.55 -7.73 -12.27
N GLU A 247 -4.49 -8.41 -12.91
CA GLU A 247 -5.83 -8.67 -12.35
C GLU A 247 -5.75 -9.50 -11.07
N MET A 248 -5.03 -10.62 -11.13
CA MET A 248 -4.91 -11.57 -10.02
C MET A 248 -4.03 -11.06 -8.87
N GLY A 249 -3.16 -10.09 -9.12
CA GLY A 249 -2.23 -9.52 -8.15
C GLY A 249 -2.59 -8.10 -7.76
N PHE A 250 -2.09 -7.12 -8.54
CA PHE A 250 -2.19 -5.71 -8.20
C PHE A 250 -3.62 -5.23 -7.97
N HIS A 251 -4.53 -5.51 -8.92
CA HIS A 251 -5.93 -5.08 -8.82
C HIS A 251 -6.69 -5.84 -7.74
N SER A 252 -6.46 -7.15 -7.64
CA SER A 252 -7.05 -8.00 -6.61
C SER A 252 -6.69 -7.52 -5.21
N LEU A 253 -5.40 -7.33 -4.90
CA LEU A 253 -4.95 -6.89 -3.59
C LEU A 253 -5.46 -5.49 -3.26
N THR A 254 -5.48 -4.59 -4.25
CA THR A 254 -5.99 -3.22 -4.08
C THR A 254 -7.48 -3.24 -3.74
N ALA A 255 -8.29 -3.98 -4.51
CA ALA A 255 -9.73 -4.09 -4.28
C ALA A 255 -10.05 -4.74 -2.93
N LEU A 256 -9.36 -5.83 -2.58
CA LEU A 256 -9.49 -6.50 -1.30
C LEU A 256 -9.20 -5.56 -0.14
N ALA A 257 -8.07 -4.83 -0.18
CA ALA A 257 -7.67 -3.92 0.88
C ALA A 257 -8.66 -2.75 1.06
N GLN A 258 -9.18 -2.22 -0.04
CA GLN A 258 -10.20 -1.16 -0.01
C GLN A 258 -11.50 -1.64 0.64
N GLU A 259 -11.93 -2.86 0.35
CA GLU A 259 -13.14 -3.41 0.95
C GLU A 259 -12.93 -3.85 2.41
N LEU A 260 -11.75 -4.38 2.77
CA LEU A 260 -11.39 -4.64 4.16
C LEU A 260 -11.39 -3.36 5.01
N ALA A 261 -10.94 -2.23 4.43
CA ALA A 261 -10.99 -0.94 5.12
C ALA A 261 -12.41 -0.41 5.33
N ASN A 262 -13.36 -0.84 4.48
CA ASN A 262 -14.78 -0.49 4.63
C ASN A 262 -15.53 -1.46 5.55
N ALA A 263 -15.01 -2.67 5.74
CA ALA A 263 -15.60 -3.67 6.61
C ALA A 263 -15.38 -3.34 8.09
N ASP A 264 -16.36 -3.68 8.94
CA ASP A 264 -16.20 -3.59 10.39
C ASP A 264 -15.47 -4.84 10.92
N LEU A 265 -14.15 -4.89 10.66
CA LEU A 265 -13.30 -5.99 11.11
C LEU A 265 -13.28 -6.06 12.65
N PRO A 266 -13.28 -7.27 13.24
CA PRO A 266 -13.26 -7.43 14.70
C PRO A 266 -11.95 -6.98 15.35
N GLY A 267 -10.90 -6.81 14.58
CA GLY A 267 -9.57 -6.41 15.01
C GLY A 267 -8.62 -6.15 13.84
N PRO A 268 -7.32 -5.96 14.11
CA PRO A 268 -6.32 -5.84 13.06
C PRO A 268 -6.28 -7.09 12.19
N ALA A 269 -6.04 -6.92 10.88
CA ALA A 269 -5.89 -8.03 9.95
C ALA A 269 -4.54 -8.01 9.24
N HIS A 270 -4.04 -9.20 8.91
CA HIS A 270 -2.78 -9.38 8.20
C HIS A 270 -2.97 -10.05 6.86
N ILE A 271 -2.34 -9.50 5.83
CA ILE A 271 -2.36 -10.05 4.46
C ILE A 271 -0.98 -10.59 4.11
N SER A 272 -0.87 -11.89 3.86
CA SER A 272 0.32 -12.54 3.32
C SER A 272 0.11 -12.84 1.84
N VAL A 273 0.91 -12.22 0.97
CA VAL A 273 0.81 -12.39 -0.48
C VAL A 273 1.95 -13.27 -0.97
N PHE A 274 1.62 -14.43 -1.52
CA PHE A 274 2.58 -15.37 -2.08
C PHE A 274 2.71 -15.19 -3.59
N THR A 275 3.95 -15.22 -4.07
CA THR A 275 4.28 -15.06 -5.50
C THR A 275 5.30 -16.11 -5.94
N THR A 276 5.39 -16.34 -7.24
CA THR A 276 6.48 -17.10 -7.86
C THR A 276 7.15 -16.26 -8.95
N GLY A 277 8.49 -16.14 -8.89
CA GLY A 277 9.28 -15.45 -9.89
C GLY A 277 9.13 -13.93 -9.90
N ALA A 278 8.63 -13.33 -8.82
CA ALA A 278 8.49 -11.88 -8.65
C ALA A 278 9.73 -11.22 -8.04
N ALA A 279 10.62 -11.98 -7.40
CA ALA A 279 11.82 -11.46 -6.75
C ALA A 279 13.09 -12.12 -7.31
N GLN A 280 14.15 -11.32 -7.47
CA GLN A 280 15.50 -11.79 -7.73
C GLN A 280 16.32 -11.71 -6.44
N VAL A 281 16.63 -12.85 -5.84
CA VAL A 281 17.30 -12.93 -4.53
C VAL A 281 18.80 -13.18 -4.71
N ARG A 282 19.15 -13.99 -5.69
CA ARG A 282 20.53 -14.35 -6.05
C ARG A 282 20.81 -13.87 -7.47
N SER A 283 21.41 -14.71 -8.29
CA SER A 283 21.69 -14.46 -9.71
C SER A 283 20.67 -15.10 -10.64
N GLU A 284 19.57 -15.63 -10.12
CA GLU A 284 18.47 -16.18 -10.93
C GLU A 284 17.80 -15.12 -11.79
N ALA A 285 17.25 -15.53 -12.92
CA ALA A 285 16.46 -14.64 -13.76
C ALA A 285 15.16 -14.23 -13.06
N LEU A 286 14.76 -12.98 -13.23
CA LEU A 286 13.43 -12.52 -12.86
C LEU A 286 12.44 -12.97 -13.93
N LEU A 287 11.73 -14.07 -13.67
CA LEU A 287 10.89 -14.70 -14.69
C LEU A 287 9.63 -13.89 -15.00
N TYR A 288 9.00 -13.33 -13.98
CA TYR A 288 7.70 -12.65 -14.10
C TYR A 288 7.75 -11.27 -13.44
N PRO A 289 8.44 -10.28 -14.06
CA PRO A 289 8.61 -8.96 -13.48
C PRO A 289 7.28 -8.23 -13.24
N GLU A 290 6.24 -8.52 -13.99
CA GLU A 290 4.90 -7.98 -13.80
C GLU A 290 4.28 -8.38 -12.46
N LYS A 291 4.61 -9.54 -11.91
CA LYS A 291 4.17 -9.93 -10.56
C LYS A 291 4.79 -9.07 -9.46
N ALA A 292 5.98 -8.50 -9.70
CA ALA A 292 6.64 -7.61 -8.75
C ALA A 292 5.86 -6.30 -8.51
N MET A 293 4.88 -5.96 -9.37
CA MET A 293 4.00 -4.81 -9.17
C MET A 293 3.18 -4.92 -7.88
N ILE A 294 3.00 -6.12 -7.34
CA ILE A 294 2.34 -6.36 -6.05
C ILE A 294 3.02 -5.64 -4.88
N ALA A 295 4.32 -5.36 -4.98
CA ALA A 295 5.07 -4.62 -3.97
C ALA A 295 4.54 -3.18 -3.76
N GLY A 296 3.92 -2.59 -4.79
CA GLY A 296 3.27 -1.27 -4.69
C GLY A 296 2.15 -1.27 -3.66
N PRO A 297 1.01 -1.95 -3.91
CA PRO A 297 -0.08 -1.99 -2.94
C PRO A 297 0.34 -2.61 -1.61
N ALA A 298 1.15 -3.67 -1.58
CA ALA A 298 1.61 -4.26 -0.32
C ALA A 298 2.37 -3.27 0.56
N GLY A 299 3.19 -2.40 -0.03
CA GLY A 299 3.91 -1.35 0.71
C GLY A 299 3.05 -0.15 1.11
N VAL A 300 1.93 0.10 0.42
CA VAL A 300 1.04 1.26 0.66
C VAL A 300 -0.07 0.94 1.66
N ILE A 301 -0.65 -0.27 1.59
CA ILE A 301 -1.74 -0.72 2.46
C ILE A 301 -1.49 -0.41 3.95
N PRO A 302 -0.34 -0.79 4.55
CA PRO A 302 -0.12 -0.53 5.97
C PRO A 302 0.02 0.96 6.33
N ARG A 303 0.32 1.80 5.33
CA ARG A 303 0.50 3.24 5.51
C ARG A 303 -0.79 4.04 5.38
N GLU A 304 -1.70 3.57 4.53
CA GLU A 304 -2.95 4.27 4.22
C GLU A 304 -4.17 3.67 4.95
N LEU A 305 -4.10 2.39 5.34
CA LEU A 305 -5.21 1.66 5.93
C LEU A 305 -4.85 1.18 7.35
N PRO A 306 -5.13 1.98 8.38
CA PRO A 306 -4.86 1.61 9.77
C PRO A 306 -5.52 0.29 10.15
N GLY A 307 -4.79 -0.57 10.86
CA GLY A 307 -5.26 -1.90 11.26
C GLY A 307 -4.98 -3.01 10.24
N LEU A 308 -4.46 -2.67 9.04
CA LEU A 308 -3.99 -3.66 8.08
C LEU A 308 -2.46 -3.71 8.04
N THR A 309 -1.91 -4.92 8.05
CA THR A 309 -0.50 -5.19 7.76
C THR A 309 -0.40 -6.06 6.52
N CYS A 310 0.71 -5.96 5.77
CA CYS A 310 0.88 -6.72 4.53
C CYS A 310 2.31 -7.20 4.36
N ALA A 311 2.47 -8.49 4.06
CA ALA A 311 3.74 -9.09 3.69
C ALA A 311 3.69 -9.69 2.28
N THR A 312 4.83 -9.67 1.58
CA THR A 312 5.02 -10.36 0.30
C THR A 312 6.06 -11.46 0.45
N ILE A 313 5.76 -12.65 -0.02
CA ILE A 313 6.61 -13.83 0.09
C ILE A 313 6.78 -14.46 -1.29
N ASP A 314 7.97 -14.36 -1.88
CA ASP A 314 8.26 -15.00 -3.17
C ASP A 314 8.81 -16.41 -2.95
N ILE A 315 8.16 -17.41 -3.53
CA ILE A 315 8.52 -18.82 -3.34
C ILE A 315 9.09 -19.42 -4.62
N GLU A 316 10.03 -20.36 -4.46
CA GLU A 316 10.55 -21.17 -5.54
C GLU A 316 9.81 -22.51 -5.55
N LEU A 317 9.10 -22.77 -6.66
CA LEU A 317 8.44 -24.07 -6.82
C LEU A 317 9.44 -25.14 -7.26
N PRO A 318 9.28 -26.38 -6.84
CA PRO A 318 10.09 -27.48 -7.30
C PRO A 318 10.01 -27.60 -8.83
N PRO A 319 11.16 -27.81 -9.52
CA PRO A 319 11.17 -27.93 -10.98
C PRO A 319 10.34 -29.14 -11.43
N LYS A 320 9.48 -28.94 -12.42
CA LYS A 320 8.78 -30.04 -13.07
C LYS A 320 9.76 -30.92 -13.85
N PRO A 321 9.60 -32.26 -13.82
CA PRO A 321 10.39 -33.15 -14.64
C PRO A 321 10.18 -32.81 -16.13
N GLN A 322 11.26 -32.47 -16.84
CA GLN A 322 11.24 -32.16 -18.27
C GLN A 322 11.89 -33.28 -19.08
N GLY A 323 11.38 -33.54 -20.30
CA GLY A 323 11.98 -34.44 -21.30
C GLY A 323 11.56 -35.92 -21.21
N LEU A 324 12.32 -36.78 -21.87
CA LEU A 324 12.10 -38.26 -21.98
C LEU A 324 12.02 -38.98 -20.64
N PHE A 325 12.44 -38.35 -19.54
CA PHE A 325 12.36 -38.91 -18.18
C PHE A 325 11.06 -38.54 -17.43
N ALA A 326 10.13 -37.80 -18.05
CA ALA A 326 8.85 -37.44 -17.46
C ALA A 326 7.97 -38.69 -17.09
N PHE A 327 8.27 -39.84 -17.62
CA PHE A 327 7.61 -41.13 -17.33
C PHE A 327 8.19 -41.86 -16.10
N ARG A 328 9.36 -41.48 -15.59
CA ARG A 328 9.79 -41.96 -14.29
C ARG A 328 8.94 -41.24 -13.24
N LYS A 329 8.29 -42.00 -12.32
CA LYS A 329 7.67 -41.42 -11.13
C LYS A 329 8.66 -40.40 -10.58
N PRO A 330 8.35 -39.09 -10.56
CA PRO A 330 9.24 -38.12 -9.94
C PRO A 330 9.42 -38.57 -8.50
N ALA A 331 10.65 -38.51 -7.98
CA ALA A 331 10.82 -38.41 -6.53
C ALA A 331 9.83 -37.33 -6.09
N GLU A 332 9.02 -37.59 -5.10
CA GLU A 332 8.02 -36.66 -4.60
C GLU A 332 8.66 -35.27 -4.51
N ALA A 333 8.09 -34.31 -5.24
CA ALA A 333 8.62 -32.95 -5.18
C ALA A 333 8.58 -32.51 -3.71
N PRO A 334 9.64 -31.90 -3.19
CA PRO A 334 9.70 -31.52 -1.78
C PRO A 334 8.45 -30.70 -1.42
N ASP A 335 7.77 -31.10 -0.35
CA ASP A 335 6.62 -30.39 0.15
C ASP A 335 7.05 -29.03 0.71
N ILE A 336 6.52 -27.95 0.14
CA ILE A 336 6.80 -26.58 0.60
C ILE A 336 5.78 -26.08 1.62
N THR A 337 4.75 -26.85 1.93
CA THR A 337 3.67 -26.47 2.86
C THR A 337 4.20 -26.06 4.24
N PRO A 338 5.20 -26.72 4.85
CA PRO A 338 5.76 -26.27 6.12
C PRO A 338 6.35 -24.84 6.06
N ARG A 339 6.95 -24.46 4.92
CA ARG A 339 7.49 -23.09 4.73
C ARG A 339 6.40 -22.05 4.59
N LEU A 340 5.30 -22.41 3.87
CA LEU A 340 4.14 -21.54 3.73
C LEU A 340 3.48 -21.31 5.09
N LEU A 341 3.32 -22.37 5.88
CA LEU A 341 2.77 -22.26 7.23
C LEU A 341 3.66 -21.45 8.16
N GLU A 342 4.99 -21.58 8.03
CA GLU A 342 5.92 -20.78 8.83
C GLU A 342 5.71 -19.27 8.62
N ASP A 343 5.53 -18.82 7.36
CA ASP A 343 5.24 -17.41 7.09
C ASP A 343 3.83 -16.99 7.51
N LEU A 344 2.85 -17.88 7.39
CA LEU A 344 1.46 -17.59 7.75
C LEU A 344 1.24 -17.51 9.26
N MET A 345 1.91 -18.36 10.03
CA MET A 345 1.81 -18.38 11.49
C MET A 345 2.72 -17.37 12.18
N ALA A 346 3.65 -16.74 11.44
CA ALA A 346 4.50 -15.69 11.98
C ALA A 346 3.69 -14.47 12.47
N GLU A 347 4.27 -13.72 13.41
CA GLU A 347 3.69 -12.44 13.84
C GLU A 347 3.48 -11.51 12.65
N PRO A 348 2.33 -10.81 12.57
CA PRO A 348 2.02 -9.86 11.51
C PRO A 348 3.08 -8.77 11.37
N ALA A 349 3.73 -8.71 10.22
CA ALA A 349 4.75 -7.72 9.95
C ALA A 349 4.68 -7.22 8.49
N ASN A 350 5.04 -5.97 8.28
CA ASN A 350 5.17 -5.38 6.95
C ASN A 350 6.52 -5.79 6.36
N ALA A 351 6.60 -6.94 5.73
CA ALA A 351 7.84 -7.54 5.28
C ALA A 351 7.80 -7.95 3.81
N SER A 352 8.98 -8.02 3.19
CA SER A 352 9.18 -8.70 1.93
C SER A 352 10.16 -9.83 2.14
N ALA A 353 9.75 -11.06 1.88
CA ALA A 353 10.53 -12.26 2.08
C ALA A 353 10.60 -13.11 0.81
N ALA A 354 11.54 -14.03 0.77
CA ALA A 354 11.64 -15.01 -0.30
C ALA A 354 12.23 -16.33 0.18
N TRP A 355 11.72 -17.43 -0.33
CA TRP A 355 12.30 -18.75 -0.14
C TRP A 355 13.08 -19.18 -1.38
N ARG A 356 14.30 -19.66 -1.17
CA ARG A 356 15.16 -20.27 -2.21
C ARG A 356 15.73 -21.56 -1.65
N GLY A 357 15.14 -22.68 -2.07
CA GLY A 357 15.35 -23.98 -1.44
C GLY A 357 14.91 -23.93 0.02
N GLU A 358 15.78 -24.36 0.95
CA GLU A 358 15.54 -24.40 2.40
C GLU A 358 15.81 -23.07 3.09
N LYS A 359 16.20 -22.01 2.37
CA LYS A 359 16.61 -20.75 2.98
C LYS A 359 15.58 -19.68 2.77
N ARG A 360 15.17 -19.06 3.86
CA ARG A 360 14.36 -17.84 3.86
C ARG A 360 15.26 -16.61 3.83
N PHE A 361 14.92 -15.67 2.97
CA PHE A 361 15.58 -14.38 2.84
C PHE A 361 14.60 -13.26 3.14
N GLU A 362 15.12 -12.17 3.69
CA GLU A 362 14.36 -10.94 3.94
C GLU A 362 14.97 -9.78 3.19
N LEU A 363 14.12 -8.99 2.56
CA LEU A 363 14.52 -7.78 1.86
C LEU A 363 14.84 -6.69 2.88
N THR A 364 16.05 -6.17 2.80
CA THR A 364 16.52 -5.07 3.63
C THR A 364 17.12 -3.97 2.77
N TRP A 365 17.34 -2.82 3.35
CA TRP A 365 18.00 -1.71 2.70
C TRP A 365 19.41 -1.56 3.28
N ARG A 366 20.40 -1.51 2.41
CA ARG A 366 21.80 -1.26 2.83
C ARG A 366 22.24 0.11 2.35
N PRO A 367 22.91 0.90 3.20
CA PRO A 367 23.54 2.13 2.75
C PRO A 367 24.48 1.87 1.57
N GLN A 368 24.39 2.71 0.58
CA GLN A 368 25.27 2.73 -0.58
C GLN A 368 25.59 4.19 -0.88
N PRO A 369 26.71 4.70 -0.39
CA PRO A 369 27.12 6.06 -0.69
C PRO A 369 27.13 6.32 -2.19
N LEU A 370 26.61 7.45 -2.60
CA LEU A 370 26.58 7.87 -4.01
C LEU A 370 27.97 8.33 -4.40
N PRO A 371 28.67 7.66 -5.33
CA PRO A 371 29.97 8.09 -5.78
C PRO A 371 29.87 9.37 -6.60
N GLU A 372 30.93 10.18 -6.56
CA GLU A 372 31.04 11.27 -7.52
C GLU A 372 31.10 10.71 -8.94
N PRO A 373 30.32 11.26 -9.88
CA PRO A 373 30.35 10.78 -11.24
C PRO A 373 31.71 11.06 -11.89
N GLU A 374 32.29 10.08 -12.57
CA GLU A 374 33.55 10.23 -13.32
C GLU A 374 33.47 11.32 -14.38
N THR A 375 32.30 11.50 -14.97
CA THR A 375 31.94 12.56 -15.89
C THR A 375 30.71 13.29 -15.40
N PRO A 376 30.73 14.63 -15.35
CA PRO A 376 29.53 15.39 -14.95
C PRO A 376 28.34 15.01 -15.84
N PRO A 377 27.15 14.71 -15.26
CA PRO A 377 25.98 14.31 -16.03
C PRO A 377 25.41 15.45 -16.88
N PHE A 378 25.78 16.69 -16.54
CA PHE A 378 25.33 17.89 -17.25
C PHE A 378 26.51 18.65 -17.85
N LYS A 379 26.27 19.28 -19.01
CA LYS A 379 27.28 20.07 -19.75
C LYS A 379 27.18 21.53 -19.40
N GLN A 380 28.30 22.20 -19.22
CA GLN A 380 28.36 23.65 -19.09
C GLN A 380 27.76 24.31 -20.35
N GLY A 381 26.81 25.24 -20.14
CA GLY A 381 26.08 25.90 -21.22
C GLY A 381 25.16 24.97 -22.04
N GLY A 382 24.97 23.72 -21.60
CA GLY A 382 24.14 22.73 -22.29
C GLY A 382 22.68 23.16 -22.39
N HIS A 383 21.98 22.66 -23.41
CA HIS A 383 20.55 22.92 -23.60
C HIS A 383 19.73 21.72 -23.11
N TYR A 384 18.77 21.95 -22.22
CA TYR A 384 17.92 20.92 -21.58
C TYR A 384 16.45 21.24 -21.78
N LEU A 385 15.72 20.24 -22.22
CA LEU A 385 14.26 20.29 -22.38
C LEU A 385 13.60 19.62 -21.18
N ILE A 386 12.75 20.32 -20.46
CA ILE A 386 12.13 19.86 -19.22
C ILE A 386 10.61 19.78 -19.41
N THR A 387 10.07 18.55 -19.42
CA THR A 387 8.63 18.32 -19.48
C THR A 387 8.00 18.54 -18.11
N GLY A 388 6.77 19.05 -18.06
CA GLY A 388 6.17 19.47 -16.80
C GLY A 388 6.93 20.65 -16.15
N GLY A 389 7.60 21.47 -16.94
CA GLY A 389 8.60 22.46 -16.55
C GLY A 389 8.13 23.52 -15.54
N TYR A 390 6.80 23.73 -15.38
CA TYR A 390 6.24 24.65 -14.37
C TYR A 390 5.85 23.95 -13.06
N GLY A 391 6.07 22.65 -12.93
CA GLY A 391 5.92 21.92 -11.66
C GLY A 391 7.09 22.21 -10.72
N GLY A 392 6.90 21.98 -9.42
CA GLY A 392 7.93 22.24 -8.41
C GLY A 392 9.27 21.56 -8.71
N ILE A 393 9.24 20.27 -9.13
CA ILE A 393 10.44 19.51 -9.51
C ILE A 393 11.09 20.12 -10.76
N GLY A 394 10.30 20.42 -11.82
CA GLY A 394 10.80 20.99 -13.06
C GLY A 394 11.51 22.34 -12.84
N LEU A 395 10.90 23.22 -12.05
CA LEU A 395 11.47 24.52 -11.70
C LEU A 395 12.75 24.39 -10.84
N SER A 396 12.78 23.44 -9.90
CA SER A 396 13.96 23.19 -9.07
C SER A 396 15.14 22.69 -9.89
N ILE A 397 14.89 21.75 -10.81
CA ILE A 397 15.91 21.22 -11.72
C ILE A 397 16.39 22.34 -12.67
N ALA A 398 15.47 23.11 -13.27
CA ALA A 398 15.82 24.25 -14.13
C ALA A 398 16.71 25.24 -13.39
N GLY A 399 16.33 25.63 -12.17
CA GLY A 399 17.12 26.54 -11.34
C GLY A 399 18.52 26.01 -11.02
N TYR A 400 18.63 24.74 -10.70
CA TYR A 400 19.93 24.09 -10.48
C TYR A 400 20.81 24.11 -11.74
N LEU A 401 20.27 23.66 -12.87
CA LEU A 401 21.01 23.62 -14.14
C LEU A 401 21.48 25.01 -14.58
N MET A 402 20.65 26.03 -14.41
CA MET A 402 21.00 27.40 -14.75
C MET A 402 22.07 27.97 -13.83
N ARG A 403 22.00 27.73 -12.52
CA ARG A 403 22.99 28.24 -11.56
C ARG A 403 24.36 27.55 -11.70
N GLU A 404 24.35 26.23 -11.69
CA GLU A 404 25.60 25.45 -11.62
C GLU A 404 26.27 25.26 -12.98
N TYR A 405 25.46 25.13 -14.03
CA TYR A 405 25.95 24.82 -15.38
C TYR A 405 25.74 25.93 -16.39
N GLY A 406 25.15 27.07 -16.03
CA GLY A 406 24.82 28.12 -16.97
C GLY A 406 23.94 27.63 -18.13
N ALA A 407 23.13 26.62 -17.88
CA ALA A 407 22.39 25.88 -18.88
C ALA A 407 21.28 26.73 -19.51
N LYS A 408 20.96 26.43 -20.76
CA LYS A 408 19.75 26.87 -21.45
C LYS A 408 18.65 25.87 -21.16
N VAL A 409 17.47 26.31 -20.74
CA VAL A 409 16.37 25.41 -20.39
C VAL A 409 15.11 25.72 -21.18
N SER A 410 14.53 24.73 -21.83
CA SER A 410 13.22 24.81 -22.47
C SER A 410 12.18 24.13 -21.57
N LEU A 411 11.21 24.90 -21.06
CA LEU A 411 10.17 24.43 -20.16
C LEU A 411 8.91 24.10 -20.96
N ILE A 412 8.53 22.83 -21.01
CA ILE A 412 7.34 22.38 -21.74
C ILE A 412 6.16 22.18 -20.78
N SER A 413 5.00 22.72 -21.21
CA SER A 413 3.70 22.49 -20.60
C SER A 413 2.62 22.52 -21.68
N ARG A 414 1.50 21.80 -21.45
CA ARG A 414 0.34 21.81 -22.35
C ARG A 414 -0.22 23.23 -22.58
N GLU A 415 -0.25 24.03 -21.54
CA GLU A 415 -0.67 25.42 -21.61
C GLU A 415 0.56 26.34 -21.76
N GLY A 416 0.60 27.10 -22.82
CA GLY A 416 1.65 28.11 -23.04
C GLY A 416 1.53 29.31 -22.11
N LEU A 417 2.57 30.15 -22.11
CA LEU A 417 2.51 31.48 -21.50
C LEU A 417 2.12 32.53 -22.55
N PRO A 418 1.52 33.65 -22.13
CA PRO A 418 1.31 34.77 -23.00
C PRO A 418 2.64 35.27 -23.60
N PRO A 419 2.61 36.01 -24.72
CA PRO A 419 3.82 36.61 -25.28
C PRO A 419 4.57 37.43 -24.24
N ARG A 420 5.90 37.40 -24.30
CA ARG A 420 6.78 38.04 -23.29
C ARG A 420 6.43 39.53 -23.01
N ASN A 421 6.12 40.28 -24.05
CA ASN A 421 5.74 41.70 -23.96
C ASN A 421 4.40 41.92 -23.25
N ALA A 422 3.60 40.90 -23.01
CA ALA A 422 2.34 40.98 -22.29
C ALA A 422 2.45 40.62 -20.80
N TRP A 423 3.63 40.20 -20.31
CA TRP A 423 3.77 39.69 -18.95
C TRP A 423 3.52 40.72 -17.87
N ASP A 424 4.06 41.94 -17.99
CA ASP A 424 3.86 42.98 -16.99
C ASP A 424 2.39 43.37 -16.87
N ARG A 425 1.72 43.51 -18.04
CA ARG A 425 0.27 43.75 -18.07
C ARG A 425 -0.51 42.61 -17.46
N TRP A 426 -0.11 41.36 -17.73
CA TRP A 426 -0.76 40.18 -17.16
C TRP A 426 -0.64 40.14 -15.64
N LEU A 427 0.57 40.35 -15.12
CA LEU A 427 0.85 40.37 -13.69
C LEU A 427 0.15 41.51 -12.94
N SER A 428 -0.07 42.66 -13.58
CA SER A 428 -0.80 43.80 -12.98
C SER A 428 -2.33 43.59 -12.99
N SER A 429 -2.86 42.82 -13.93
CA SER A 429 -4.30 42.63 -14.12
C SER A 429 -4.85 41.34 -13.48
N HIS A 430 -4.00 40.41 -13.02
CA HIS A 430 -4.42 39.14 -12.46
C HIS A 430 -3.92 38.97 -11.02
N SER A 431 -4.73 38.28 -10.22
CA SER A 431 -4.39 37.91 -8.84
C SER A 431 -3.05 37.15 -8.75
N PRO A 432 -2.24 37.36 -7.70
CA PRO A 432 -1.06 36.56 -7.42
C PRO A 432 -1.32 35.02 -7.38
N ALA A 433 -2.54 34.59 -7.04
CA ALA A 433 -2.96 33.20 -7.03
C ALA A 433 -3.31 32.67 -8.44
N ASN A 434 -3.37 33.52 -9.48
CA ASN A 434 -3.61 33.09 -10.84
C ASN A 434 -2.47 32.17 -11.32
N ARG A 435 -2.79 30.99 -11.82
CA ARG A 435 -1.83 29.97 -12.24
C ARG A 435 -0.82 30.45 -13.29
N THR A 436 -1.30 31.21 -14.28
CA THR A 436 -0.43 31.77 -15.32
C THR A 436 0.48 32.87 -14.75
N ALA A 437 -0.04 33.69 -13.84
CA ALA A 437 0.78 34.70 -13.16
C ALA A 437 1.87 34.08 -12.27
N GLN A 438 1.58 32.95 -11.61
CA GLN A 438 2.58 32.19 -10.84
C GLN A 438 3.67 31.61 -11.76
N ARG A 439 3.30 31.04 -12.90
CA ARG A 439 4.24 30.50 -13.90
C ARG A 439 5.14 31.61 -14.48
N ILE A 440 4.58 32.78 -14.81
CA ILE A 440 5.35 33.94 -15.30
C ILE A 440 6.38 34.35 -14.26
N ARG A 441 5.97 34.50 -12.98
CA ARG A 441 6.90 34.88 -11.90
C ARG A 441 7.99 33.80 -11.70
N ALA A 442 7.65 32.51 -11.81
CA ALA A 442 8.62 31.46 -11.69
C ALA A 442 9.68 31.49 -12.80
N VAL A 443 9.28 31.76 -14.04
CA VAL A 443 10.23 31.90 -15.16
C VAL A 443 11.10 33.14 -14.95
N MET A 444 10.52 34.29 -14.56
CA MET A 444 11.30 35.52 -14.26
C MET A 444 12.30 35.30 -13.10
N ALA A 445 11.91 34.52 -12.08
CA ALA A 445 12.80 34.20 -10.98
C ALA A 445 13.98 33.30 -11.43
N LEU A 446 13.75 32.35 -12.34
CA LEU A 446 14.81 31.53 -12.94
C LEU A 446 15.81 32.42 -13.74
N GLU A 447 15.32 33.35 -14.53
CA GLU A 447 16.14 34.28 -15.32
C GLU A 447 16.96 35.21 -14.44
N THR A 448 16.40 35.67 -13.33
CA THR A 448 17.11 36.57 -12.39
C THR A 448 18.15 35.82 -11.55
N GLY A 449 17.87 34.57 -11.19
CA GLY A 449 18.72 33.74 -10.31
C GLY A 449 19.76 32.89 -11.00
N GLY A 450 19.71 32.77 -12.34
CA GLY A 450 20.57 31.88 -13.12
C GLY A 450 21.45 32.61 -14.12
N LYS A 451 22.50 31.92 -14.61
CA LYS A 451 23.40 32.42 -15.67
C LYS A 451 22.97 31.96 -17.07
N GLY A 452 21.91 31.17 -17.18
CA GLY A 452 21.43 30.58 -18.41
C GLY A 452 20.27 31.34 -19.05
N GLN A 453 19.57 30.67 -19.95
CA GLN A 453 18.38 31.17 -20.65
C GLN A 453 17.20 30.24 -20.43
N VAL A 454 15.98 30.82 -20.35
CA VAL A 454 14.74 30.06 -20.22
C VAL A 454 13.86 30.28 -21.44
N LEU A 455 13.36 29.20 -22.03
CA LEU A 455 12.41 29.26 -23.14
C LEU A 455 11.12 28.54 -22.73
N PRO A 456 10.02 29.27 -22.49
CA PRO A 456 8.71 28.66 -22.29
C PRO A 456 8.15 28.13 -23.61
N LEU A 457 7.70 26.87 -23.64
CA LEU A 457 7.10 26.23 -24.81
C LEU A 457 5.77 25.57 -24.46
N ALA A 458 4.83 25.60 -25.39
CA ALA A 458 3.55 24.92 -25.30
C ALA A 458 3.61 23.62 -26.13
N ALA A 459 3.43 22.47 -25.50
CA ALA A 459 3.33 21.19 -26.20
C ALA A 459 2.65 20.14 -25.30
N ASP A 460 1.86 19.27 -25.90
CA ASP A 460 1.43 18.03 -25.26
C ASP A 460 2.50 16.93 -25.50
N VAL A 461 3.08 16.44 -24.43
CA VAL A 461 4.12 15.41 -24.49
C VAL A 461 3.61 14.06 -25.02
N CYS A 462 2.30 13.84 -25.00
CA CYS A 462 1.66 12.67 -25.60
C CYS A 462 1.45 12.83 -27.12
N ASN A 463 1.65 14.02 -27.67
CA ASN A 463 1.56 14.30 -29.11
C ASN A 463 2.96 14.45 -29.72
N SER A 464 3.34 13.50 -30.58
CA SER A 464 4.65 13.48 -31.25
C SER A 464 4.88 14.69 -32.17
N GLY A 465 3.82 15.24 -32.78
CA GLY A 465 3.87 16.43 -33.61
C GLY A 465 4.22 17.69 -32.79
N ASP A 466 3.53 17.86 -31.66
CA ASP A 466 3.78 18.98 -30.74
C ASP A 466 5.22 18.93 -30.19
N LEU A 467 5.68 17.75 -29.77
CA LEU A 467 7.05 17.58 -29.29
C LEU A 467 8.10 17.89 -30.34
N ARG A 468 7.87 17.50 -31.59
CA ARG A 468 8.77 17.82 -32.71
C ARG A 468 8.84 19.33 -32.93
N THR A 469 7.69 20.00 -32.98
CA THR A 469 7.60 21.46 -33.12
C THR A 469 8.28 22.17 -31.94
N ALA A 470 8.03 21.72 -30.71
CA ALA A 470 8.68 22.28 -29.52
C ALA A 470 10.20 22.13 -29.55
N ARG A 471 10.70 20.98 -30.00
CA ARG A 471 12.13 20.74 -30.17
C ARG A 471 12.73 21.67 -31.22
N GLU A 472 12.11 21.78 -32.39
CA GLU A 472 12.56 22.67 -33.47
C GLU A 472 12.59 24.14 -33.01
N GLN A 473 11.60 24.59 -32.27
CA GLN A 473 11.57 25.92 -31.68
C GLN A 473 12.70 26.12 -30.66
N ALA A 474 12.94 25.10 -29.81
CA ALA A 474 13.99 25.11 -28.81
C ALA A 474 15.38 25.21 -29.48
N GLU A 475 15.64 24.37 -30.48
CA GLU A 475 16.90 24.37 -31.25
C GLU A 475 17.10 25.69 -31.99
N ALA A 476 16.06 26.25 -32.60
CA ALA A 476 16.14 27.52 -33.32
C ALA A 476 16.40 28.71 -32.38
N ALA A 477 15.83 28.70 -31.18
CA ALA A 477 15.95 29.83 -30.23
C ALA A 477 17.22 29.78 -29.37
N LEU A 478 17.64 28.58 -28.98
CA LEU A 478 18.70 28.40 -28.00
C LEU A 478 19.92 27.62 -28.54
N GLY A 479 19.81 26.98 -29.66
CA GLY A 479 20.90 26.25 -30.32
C GLY A 479 21.16 24.87 -29.75
#